data_195b611dad40661ac71f104268d42838
#
_entry.id   195b611dad40661ac71f104268d42838
#
_cell.length_a   1.000
_cell.length_b   1.000
_cell.length_c   1.000
_cell.angle_alpha   90.00
_cell.angle_beta   90.00
_cell.angle_gamma   90.00
#
_symmetry.space_group_name_H-M   'P 1'
#
loop_
_entity.id
_entity.type
_entity.pdbx_description
1 polymer ?
#
loop_
_entity_poly.entity_id
_entity_poly.type
_entity_poly.pdbx_seq_one_letter_code
_entity_poly.pdbx_strand_id
1 'polypeptide(L)'
;QALARDNLMAWLSVFSYGSKKGDEPRVALVLTYLIAQLALLDKSLNSISKVISNFYLLVYFFINFACFVLRVTGAPNFRPEFRYFSWHTAAGGAALTAFIMFISSPSYALISIAVIILLAVLVHYIAPVVPWGDVTQVVIYHQVRKYLLRLDVRKEHPKFWRPSIMLALDRPHLSLNLIDVSNDLKKGGLLIIGNVIRGTPDANVAAASSTLRQSWYNYIGQAKVKAFFELCVAPSCRVGFNNLMLS
;
A
#
# COMPACT_ATOMS: atom_id res chain seq x y z
N GLN A 1 -19.20 0.09 15.13
CA GLN A 1 -19.79 1.15 14.34
C GLN A 1 -18.74 2.00 13.65
N ALA A 2 -17.74 2.56 14.35
CA ALA A 2 -16.68 3.38 13.76
C ALA A 2 -15.97 2.65 12.61
N LEU A 3 -15.45 1.43 12.82
CA LEU A 3 -14.83 0.62 11.79
C LEU A 3 -15.72 0.34 10.58
N ALA A 4 -17.02 0.21 10.79
CA ALA A 4 -17.98 0.02 9.70
C ALA A 4 -18.22 1.32 8.90
N ARG A 5 -18.14 2.49 9.54
CA ARG A 5 -18.21 3.80 8.88
C ARG A 5 -16.97 4.12 8.06
N ASP A 6 -15.83 3.65 8.51
CA ASP A 6 -14.54 3.78 7.77
C ASP A 6 -14.51 2.95 6.47
N ASN A 7 -15.55 2.14 6.24
CA ASN A 7 -15.75 1.35 5.03
C ASN A 7 -14.59 0.41 4.67
N LEU A 8 -13.81 0.01 5.68
CA LEU A 8 -12.68 -0.93 5.51
C LEU A 8 -13.13 -2.32 5.07
N MET A 9 -14.35 -2.70 5.44
CA MET A 9 -14.96 -3.99 5.11
C MET A 9 -16.40 -3.79 4.66
N ALA A 10 -16.67 -3.94 3.38
CA ALA A 10 -17.99 -3.69 2.79
C ALA A 10 -19.13 -4.50 3.45
N TRP A 11 -18.84 -5.72 3.90
CA TRP A 11 -19.80 -6.58 4.61
C TRP A 11 -20.16 -6.10 6.02
N LEU A 12 -19.35 -5.21 6.63
CA LEU A 12 -19.65 -4.58 7.91
C LEU A 12 -20.52 -3.33 7.78
N SER A 13 -20.88 -2.91 6.58
CA SER A 13 -21.67 -1.69 6.34
C SER A 13 -23.00 -1.69 7.11
N VAL A 14 -23.61 -2.85 7.36
CA VAL A 14 -24.82 -3.02 8.18
C VAL A 14 -24.64 -2.48 9.60
N PHE A 15 -23.43 -2.53 10.15
CA PHE A 15 -23.11 -2.05 11.49
C PHE A 15 -22.78 -0.54 11.53
N SER A 16 -22.76 0.15 10.39
CA SER A 16 -22.57 1.60 10.31
C SER A 16 -23.80 2.38 10.77
N TYR A 17 -24.99 1.77 10.68
CA TYR A 17 -26.24 2.43 11.00
C TYR A 17 -26.40 2.66 12.50
N GLY A 18 -26.71 3.92 12.86
CA GLY A 18 -27.11 4.31 14.20
C GLY A 18 -28.59 4.58 14.29
N SER A 19 -29.10 4.68 15.52
CA SER A 19 -30.50 5.07 15.81
C SER A 19 -30.76 6.50 15.37
N LYS A 20 -32.00 6.82 14.90
CA LYS A 20 -32.40 8.17 14.48
C LYS A 20 -32.32 9.21 15.62
N LYS A 21 -32.40 8.80 16.88
CA LYS A 21 -32.18 9.64 18.06
C LYS A 21 -30.92 9.17 18.78
N GLY A 22 -29.85 9.97 18.78
CA GLY A 22 -28.63 9.71 19.53
C GLY A 22 -27.59 8.85 18.86
N ASP A 23 -27.80 8.42 17.60
CA ASP A 23 -26.80 7.63 16.80
C ASP A 23 -26.32 6.34 17.50
N GLU A 24 -27.17 5.71 18.32
CA GLU A 24 -26.84 4.49 19.05
C GLU A 24 -26.66 3.30 18.10
N PRO A 25 -25.58 2.54 18.21
CA PRO A 25 -25.26 1.42 17.33
C PRO A 25 -26.01 0.13 17.72
N ARG A 26 -27.33 0.11 17.62
CA ARG A 26 -28.16 -1.02 18.10
C ARG A 26 -27.80 -2.36 17.45
N VAL A 27 -27.54 -2.37 16.16
CA VAL A 27 -27.14 -3.60 15.44
C VAL A 27 -25.78 -4.11 15.92
N ALA A 28 -24.82 -3.21 16.12
CA ALA A 28 -23.52 -3.57 16.66
C ALA A 28 -23.60 -4.05 18.12
N LEU A 29 -24.48 -3.47 18.93
CA LEU A 29 -24.75 -3.93 20.31
C LEU A 29 -25.31 -5.34 20.36
N VAL A 30 -26.25 -5.68 19.49
CA VAL A 30 -26.79 -7.05 19.39
C VAL A 30 -25.70 -8.05 19.03
N LEU A 31 -24.85 -7.72 18.05
CA LEU A 31 -23.70 -8.58 17.69
C LEU A 31 -22.76 -8.78 18.87
N THR A 32 -22.39 -7.69 19.56
CA THR A 32 -21.51 -7.76 20.74
C THR A 32 -22.12 -8.60 21.84
N TYR A 33 -23.43 -8.46 22.08
CA TYR A 33 -24.15 -9.29 23.05
C TYR A 33 -24.11 -10.78 22.68
N LEU A 34 -24.36 -11.11 21.40
CA LEU A 34 -24.29 -12.51 20.93
C LEU A 34 -22.90 -13.10 21.11
N ILE A 35 -21.85 -12.35 20.79
CA ILE A 35 -20.45 -12.77 20.98
C ILE A 35 -20.16 -13.01 22.46
N ALA A 36 -20.62 -12.10 23.33
CA ALA A 36 -20.47 -12.25 24.77
C ALA A 36 -21.21 -13.50 25.31
N GLN A 37 -22.42 -13.78 24.83
CA GLN A 37 -23.17 -14.98 25.21
C GLN A 37 -22.45 -16.26 24.74
N LEU A 38 -21.90 -16.28 23.52
CA LEU A 38 -21.11 -17.41 23.02
C LEU A 38 -19.85 -17.65 23.88
N ALA A 39 -19.17 -16.57 24.29
CA ALA A 39 -18.01 -16.69 25.18
C ALA A 39 -18.37 -17.26 26.56
N LEU A 40 -19.56 -16.95 27.07
CA LEU A 40 -20.06 -17.48 28.37
C LEU A 40 -20.46 -18.96 28.32
N LEU A 41 -20.61 -19.56 27.14
CA LEU A 41 -20.84 -21.00 27.00
C LEU A 41 -19.61 -21.83 27.45
N ASP A 42 -18.42 -21.26 27.34
CA ASP A 42 -17.22 -21.87 27.93
C ASP A 42 -17.23 -21.65 29.45
N LYS A 43 -17.48 -22.71 30.19
CA LYS A 43 -17.56 -22.68 31.65
C LYS A 43 -16.20 -22.45 32.33
N SER A 44 -15.08 -22.45 31.57
CA SER A 44 -13.76 -22.28 32.14
C SER A 44 -13.28 -20.84 32.07
N LEU A 45 -13.29 -20.13 33.19
CA LEU A 45 -12.78 -18.77 33.31
C LEU A 45 -11.31 -18.65 32.87
N ASN A 46 -10.52 -19.70 33.09
CA ASN A 46 -9.11 -19.74 32.68
C ASN A 46 -8.93 -19.70 31.14
N SER A 47 -9.80 -20.38 30.37
CA SER A 47 -9.73 -20.37 28.91
C SER A 47 -10.08 -19.02 28.38
N ILE A 48 -11.16 -18.40 28.90
CA ILE A 48 -11.59 -17.07 28.51
C ILE A 48 -10.49 -16.03 28.78
N SER A 49 -9.88 -16.08 29.98
CA SER A 49 -8.78 -15.19 30.36
C SER A 49 -7.58 -15.31 29.42
N LYS A 50 -7.19 -16.53 29.03
CA LYS A 50 -6.10 -16.75 28.07
C LYS A 50 -6.38 -16.17 26.69
N VAL A 51 -7.59 -16.33 26.18
CA VAL A 51 -8.02 -15.75 24.90
C VAL A 51 -7.93 -14.22 24.95
N ILE A 52 -8.53 -13.60 25.96
CA ILE A 52 -8.53 -12.15 26.13
C ILE A 52 -7.09 -11.62 26.25
N SER A 53 -6.25 -12.24 27.08
CA SER A 53 -4.86 -11.83 27.28
C SER A 53 -4.05 -11.93 25.98
N ASN A 54 -4.24 -12.97 25.18
CA ASN A 54 -3.58 -13.10 23.88
C ASN A 54 -4.02 -12.01 22.88
N PHE A 55 -5.31 -11.66 22.86
CA PHE A 55 -5.77 -10.56 22.01
C PHE A 55 -5.17 -9.22 22.42
N TYR A 56 -5.07 -8.90 23.71
CA TYR A 56 -4.41 -7.67 24.15
C TYR A 56 -2.91 -7.66 23.81
N LEU A 57 -2.20 -8.77 24.03
CA LEU A 57 -0.79 -8.88 23.66
C LEU A 57 -0.58 -8.71 22.16
N LEU A 58 -1.48 -9.24 21.35
CA LEU A 58 -1.47 -9.09 19.89
C LEU A 58 -1.68 -7.63 19.47
N VAL A 59 -2.62 -6.92 20.10
CA VAL A 59 -2.83 -5.48 19.85
C VAL A 59 -1.57 -4.69 20.22
N TYR A 60 -0.95 -4.95 21.37
CA TYR A 60 0.29 -4.30 21.75
C TYR A 60 1.45 -4.65 20.83
N PHE A 61 1.51 -5.87 20.33
CA PHE A 61 2.47 -6.25 19.31
C PHE A 61 2.33 -5.37 18.05
N PHE A 62 1.10 -5.27 17.51
CA PHE A 62 0.87 -4.49 16.29
C PHE A 62 1.11 -3.00 16.49
N ILE A 63 0.75 -2.42 17.61
CA ILE A 63 1.02 -1.00 17.92
C ILE A 63 2.53 -0.76 17.94
N ASN A 64 3.30 -1.56 18.66
CA ASN A 64 4.75 -1.43 18.71
C ASN A 64 5.40 -1.67 17.36
N PHE A 65 4.93 -2.68 16.61
CA PHE A 65 5.43 -2.99 15.28
C PHE A 65 5.14 -1.86 14.29
N ALA A 66 3.93 -1.30 14.30
CA ALA A 66 3.58 -0.14 13.47
C ALA A 66 4.47 1.06 13.79
N CYS A 67 4.67 1.38 15.07
CA CYS A 67 5.58 2.44 15.50
C CYS A 67 7.02 2.20 15.03
N PHE A 68 7.50 0.95 15.11
CA PHE A 68 8.81 0.56 14.58
C PHE A 68 8.91 0.82 13.07
N VAL A 69 7.94 0.32 12.28
CA VAL A 69 7.92 0.47 10.82
C VAL A 69 7.87 1.95 10.44
N LEU A 70 6.96 2.74 11.02
CA LEU A 70 6.81 4.16 10.73
C LEU A 70 8.09 4.96 11.06
N ARG A 71 8.79 4.59 12.13
CA ARG A 71 10.05 5.24 12.49
C ARG A 71 11.20 4.89 11.56
N VAL A 72 11.33 3.63 11.18
CA VAL A 72 12.39 3.15 10.27
C VAL A 72 12.20 3.68 8.85
N THR A 73 10.96 3.77 8.40
CA THR A 73 10.62 4.32 7.08
C THR A 73 10.65 5.85 7.04
N GLY A 74 10.76 6.52 8.19
CA GLY A 74 10.80 7.97 8.25
C GLY A 74 9.52 8.62 7.73
N ALA A 75 8.35 8.07 8.13
CA ALA A 75 7.04 8.60 7.71
C ALA A 75 6.92 10.08 8.10
N PRO A 76 6.57 10.99 7.16
CA PRO A 76 6.66 12.45 7.36
C PRO A 76 5.76 12.97 8.47
N ASN A 77 4.63 12.31 8.72
CA ASN A 77 3.65 12.70 9.73
C ASN A 77 3.80 11.96 11.06
N PHE A 78 4.79 11.07 11.18
CA PHE A 78 5.03 10.31 12.41
C PHE A 78 6.03 11.04 13.30
N ARG A 79 5.50 11.77 14.30
CA ARG A 79 6.28 12.55 15.27
C ARG A 79 5.89 12.14 16.69
N PRO A 80 6.48 11.05 17.23
CA PRO A 80 6.19 10.60 18.58
C PRO A 80 6.71 11.63 19.61
N GLU A 81 5.87 12.03 20.54
CA GLU A 81 6.18 13.00 21.61
C GLU A 81 6.85 12.35 22.81
N PHE A 82 6.76 11.03 22.92
CA PHE A 82 7.32 10.31 24.07
C PHE A 82 8.85 10.40 24.10
N ARG A 83 9.42 10.95 25.14
CA ARG A 83 10.87 11.22 25.29
C ARG A 83 11.75 9.98 25.09
N TYR A 84 11.31 8.81 25.55
CA TYR A 84 12.07 7.56 25.47
C TYR A 84 11.72 6.72 24.24
N PHE A 85 10.98 7.27 23.30
CA PHE A 85 10.65 6.60 22.07
C PHE A 85 11.88 6.45 21.17
N SER A 86 12.17 5.23 20.79
CA SER A 86 13.16 4.90 19.77
C SER A 86 12.69 3.70 18.94
N TRP A 87 13.26 3.50 17.75
CA TRP A 87 12.94 2.30 16.98
C TRP A 87 13.35 1.00 17.73
N HIS A 88 14.41 1.06 18.54
CA HIS A 88 14.86 -0.07 19.37
C HIS A 88 13.83 -0.41 20.46
N THR A 89 13.29 0.61 21.15
CA THR A 89 12.28 0.38 22.19
C THR A 89 10.98 -0.15 21.60
N ALA A 90 10.57 0.32 20.42
CA ALA A 90 9.42 -0.18 19.71
C ALA A 90 9.63 -1.64 19.24
N ALA A 91 10.79 -1.95 18.65
CA ALA A 91 11.13 -3.32 18.25
C ALA A 91 11.21 -4.26 19.47
N GLY A 92 11.84 -3.79 20.55
CA GLY A 92 11.92 -4.55 21.81
C GLY A 92 10.55 -4.81 22.43
N GLY A 93 9.66 -3.82 22.43
CA GLY A 93 8.26 -3.95 22.86
C GLY A 93 7.48 -4.96 22.03
N ALA A 94 7.62 -4.94 20.71
CA ALA A 94 7.02 -5.93 19.82
C ALA A 94 7.56 -7.36 20.10
N ALA A 95 8.88 -7.50 20.21
CA ALA A 95 9.49 -8.79 20.49
C ALA A 95 9.05 -9.34 21.85
N LEU A 96 9.01 -8.49 22.88
CA LEU A 96 8.61 -8.88 24.24
C LEU A 96 7.14 -9.31 24.29
N THR A 97 6.23 -8.58 23.66
CA THR A 97 4.81 -8.94 23.61
C THR A 97 4.58 -10.24 22.87
N ALA A 98 5.27 -10.47 21.74
CA ALA A 98 5.24 -11.76 21.04
C ALA A 98 5.76 -12.91 21.93
N PHE A 99 6.88 -12.70 22.59
CA PHE A 99 7.47 -13.69 23.48
C PHE A 99 6.51 -14.08 24.62
N ILE A 100 5.92 -13.09 25.32
CA ILE A 100 4.94 -13.32 26.40
C ILE A 100 3.72 -14.08 25.87
N MET A 101 3.24 -13.73 24.66
CA MET A 101 2.09 -14.39 24.03
C MET A 101 2.33 -15.90 23.85
N PHE A 102 3.51 -16.28 23.37
CA PHE A 102 3.86 -17.69 23.17
C PHE A 102 4.11 -18.45 24.49
N ILE A 103 4.73 -17.80 25.48
CA ILE A 103 4.93 -18.43 26.82
C ILE A 103 3.59 -18.61 27.52
N SER A 104 2.70 -17.64 27.45
CA SER A 104 1.41 -17.70 28.15
C SER A 104 0.54 -18.85 27.62
N SER A 105 0.46 -19.02 26.30
CA SER A 105 -0.39 -20.04 25.69
C SER A 105 -0.09 -20.22 24.19
N PRO A 106 0.79 -21.16 23.80
CA PRO A 106 1.20 -21.34 22.40
C PRO A 106 0.02 -21.62 21.46
N SER A 107 -0.94 -22.45 21.89
CA SER A 107 -2.10 -22.80 21.05
C SER A 107 -2.99 -21.59 20.73
N TYR A 108 -3.31 -20.79 21.75
CA TYR A 108 -4.10 -19.57 21.54
C TYR A 108 -3.33 -18.49 20.76
N ALA A 109 -2.01 -18.43 20.94
CA ALA A 109 -1.15 -17.56 20.17
C ALA A 109 -1.22 -17.87 18.66
N LEU A 110 -1.06 -19.15 18.29
CA LEU A 110 -1.16 -19.60 16.90
C LEU A 110 -2.54 -19.34 16.29
N ILE A 111 -3.61 -19.63 17.05
CA ILE A 111 -4.99 -19.35 16.60
C ILE A 111 -5.18 -17.85 16.36
N SER A 112 -4.72 -16.99 17.28
CA SER A 112 -4.85 -15.54 17.14
C SER A 112 -4.08 -15.00 15.92
N ILE A 113 -2.88 -15.51 15.68
CA ILE A 113 -2.10 -15.16 14.49
C ILE A 113 -2.81 -15.64 13.21
N ALA A 114 -3.33 -16.86 13.19
CA ALA A 114 -4.06 -17.38 12.03
C ALA A 114 -5.31 -16.54 11.71
N VAL A 115 -6.07 -16.15 12.73
CA VAL A 115 -7.24 -15.27 12.58
C VAL A 115 -6.85 -13.91 11.99
N ILE A 116 -5.75 -13.32 12.47
CA ILE A 116 -5.29 -12.02 11.93
C ILE A 116 -4.79 -12.13 10.50
N ILE A 117 -4.03 -13.18 10.17
CA ILE A 117 -3.61 -13.41 8.79
C ILE A 117 -4.83 -13.58 7.88
N LEU A 118 -5.82 -14.35 8.31
CA LEU A 118 -7.07 -14.52 7.56
C LEU A 118 -7.79 -13.17 7.36
N LEU A 119 -7.91 -12.37 8.43
CA LEU A 119 -8.52 -11.02 8.34
C LEU A 119 -7.72 -10.09 7.42
N ALA A 120 -6.38 -10.11 7.50
CA ALA A 120 -5.54 -9.31 6.64
C ALA A 120 -5.70 -9.68 5.15
N VAL A 121 -5.78 -10.98 4.85
CA VAL A 121 -6.06 -11.49 3.50
C VAL A 121 -7.44 -11.07 3.04
N LEU A 122 -8.47 -11.22 3.87
CA LEU A 122 -9.83 -10.79 3.55
C LEU A 122 -9.89 -9.28 3.27
N VAL A 123 -9.26 -8.47 4.11
CA VAL A 123 -9.19 -7.01 3.91
C VAL A 123 -8.46 -6.69 2.62
N HIS A 124 -7.35 -7.35 2.33
CA HIS A 124 -6.58 -7.09 1.12
C HIS A 124 -7.39 -7.34 -0.18
N TYR A 125 -8.23 -8.38 -0.20
CA TYR A 125 -9.02 -8.70 -1.40
C TYR A 125 -10.37 -7.98 -1.48
N ILE A 126 -10.97 -7.60 -0.36
CA ILE A 126 -12.35 -7.10 -0.30
C ILE A 126 -12.40 -5.60 -0.02
N ALA A 127 -11.38 -5.03 0.63
CA ALA A 127 -11.42 -3.61 0.98
C ALA A 127 -11.37 -2.71 -0.26
N PRO A 128 -12.25 -1.71 -0.34
CA PRO A 128 -12.18 -0.69 -1.38
C PRO A 128 -10.90 0.14 -1.22
N VAL A 129 -10.46 0.76 -2.31
CA VAL A 129 -9.33 1.71 -2.26
C VAL A 129 -9.69 2.89 -1.35
N VAL A 130 -8.94 3.04 -0.27
CA VAL A 130 -9.20 4.08 0.74
C VAL A 130 -8.27 5.28 0.52
N PRO A 131 -8.77 6.53 0.69
CA PRO A 131 -8.02 7.75 0.35
C PRO A 131 -6.95 8.17 1.38
N TRP A 132 -6.76 7.46 2.47
CA TRP A 132 -5.90 7.85 3.62
C TRP A 132 -4.44 7.42 3.50
N GLY A 133 -4.02 6.98 2.33
CA GLY A 133 -2.64 6.60 2.08
C GLY A 133 -2.31 5.17 2.48
N ASP A 134 -1.42 4.58 1.72
CA ASP A 134 -0.94 3.23 1.94
C ASP A 134 0.46 3.28 2.57
N VAL A 135 0.60 2.68 3.75
CA VAL A 135 1.90 2.54 4.44
C VAL A 135 2.91 1.82 3.56
N THR A 136 2.45 0.89 2.70
CA THR A 136 3.29 0.18 1.74
C THR A 136 4.00 1.16 0.79
N GLN A 137 3.31 2.19 0.33
CA GLN A 137 3.89 3.23 -0.53
C GLN A 137 4.99 4.02 0.19
N VAL A 138 4.82 4.30 1.48
CA VAL A 138 5.85 4.97 2.30
C VAL A 138 7.10 4.11 2.41
N VAL A 139 6.94 2.80 2.63
CA VAL A 139 8.05 1.84 2.70
C VAL A 139 8.77 1.75 1.35
N ILE A 140 8.03 1.62 0.25
CA ILE A 140 8.58 1.58 -1.11
C ILE A 140 9.35 2.85 -1.40
N TYR A 141 8.77 4.03 -1.15
CA TYR A 141 9.44 5.31 -1.36
C TYR A 141 10.75 5.42 -0.58
N HIS A 142 10.74 5.01 0.70
CA HIS A 142 11.95 5.01 1.53
C HIS A 142 13.04 4.10 0.94
N GLN A 143 12.68 2.89 0.50
CA GLN A 143 13.63 1.96 -0.11
C GLN A 143 14.19 2.48 -1.44
N VAL A 144 13.32 2.98 -2.32
CA VAL A 144 13.73 3.55 -3.61
C VAL A 144 14.69 4.71 -3.39
N ARG A 145 14.35 5.67 -2.51
CA ARG A 145 15.24 6.78 -2.17
C ARG A 145 16.59 6.31 -1.63
N LYS A 146 16.58 5.34 -0.71
CA LYS A 146 17.80 4.80 -0.10
C LYS A 146 18.71 4.13 -1.15
N TYR A 147 18.14 3.39 -2.10
CA TYR A 147 18.91 2.74 -3.15
C TYR A 147 19.39 3.74 -4.19
N LEU A 148 18.58 4.71 -4.59
CA LEU A 148 19.00 5.77 -5.52
C LEU A 148 20.19 6.57 -4.97
N LEU A 149 20.19 6.92 -3.67
CA LEU A 149 21.31 7.62 -3.03
C LEU A 149 22.59 6.77 -2.92
N ARG A 150 22.47 5.44 -3.01
CA ARG A 150 23.62 4.52 -3.00
C ARG A 150 24.12 4.14 -4.39
N LEU A 151 23.33 4.45 -5.41
CA LEU A 151 23.69 4.15 -6.79
C LEU A 151 24.85 5.07 -7.20
N ASP A 152 26.01 4.48 -7.47
CA ASP A 152 27.20 5.20 -7.92
C ASP A 152 27.40 4.89 -9.42
N VAL A 153 27.06 5.85 -10.25
CA VAL A 153 27.17 5.75 -11.72
C VAL A 153 28.61 5.47 -12.16
N ARG A 154 29.61 5.87 -11.35
CA ARG A 154 31.02 5.65 -11.65
C ARG A 154 31.47 4.18 -11.52
N LYS A 155 30.63 3.35 -10.89
CA LYS A 155 30.88 1.90 -10.70
C LYS A 155 30.17 1.03 -11.72
N GLU A 156 29.62 1.62 -12.77
CA GLU A 156 29.03 0.85 -13.86
C GLU A 156 30.10 0.03 -14.57
N HIS A 157 29.85 -1.26 -14.71
CA HIS A 157 30.73 -2.19 -15.42
C HIS A 157 30.02 -2.71 -16.66
N PRO A 158 30.69 -2.81 -17.84
CA PRO A 158 30.05 -3.27 -19.09
C PRO A 158 29.33 -4.62 -18.96
N LYS A 159 29.80 -5.49 -18.07
CA LYS A 159 29.15 -6.80 -17.78
C LYS A 159 27.74 -6.66 -17.24
N PHE A 160 27.43 -5.55 -16.58
CA PHE A 160 26.13 -5.27 -15.96
C PHE A 160 25.36 -4.16 -16.68
N TRP A 161 25.81 -3.82 -17.88
CA TRP A 161 25.16 -2.82 -18.72
C TRP A 161 23.69 -3.17 -18.98
N ARG A 162 22.81 -2.19 -18.79
CA ARG A 162 21.38 -2.29 -18.99
C ARG A 162 20.93 -1.15 -19.88
N PRO A 163 20.37 -1.44 -21.07
CA PRO A 163 19.93 -0.40 -21.96
C PRO A 163 18.74 0.38 -21.37
N SER A 164 18.84 1.70 -21.37
CA SER A 164 17.69 2.58 -21.17
C SER A 164 17.09 2.91 -22.52
N ILE A 165 15.83 2.53 -22.74
CA ILE A 165 15.15 2.68 -24.02
C ILE A 165 14.04 3.71 -23.84
N MET A 166 14.03 4.74 -24.68
CA MET A 166 12.91 5.65 -24.81
C MET A 166 12.15 5.33 -26.09
N LEU A 167 10.87 5.00 -25.94
CA LEU A 167 9.97 4.68 -27.05
C LEU A 167 8.98 5.80 -27.28
N ALA A 168 9.11 6.48 -28.40
CA ALA A 168 8.22 7.57 -28.81
C ALA A 168 6.98 7.00 -29.51
N LEU A 169 5.81 7.10 -28.90
CA LEU A 169 4.56 6.57 -29.43
C LEU A 169 3.43 7.59 -29.40
N ASP A 170 2.59 7.57 -30.41
CA ASP A 170 1.37 8.37 -30.47
C ASP A 170 0.18 7.63 -29.84
N ARG A 171 -0.03 6.36 -30.20
CA ARG A 171 -1.15 5.54 -29.74
C ARG A 171 -0.73 4.13 -29.34
N PRO A 172 -1.19 3.61 -28.17
CA PRO A 172 -0.76 2.29 -27.69
C PRO A 172 -1.17 1.15 -28.63
N HIS A 173 -2.41 1.17 -29.13
CA HIS A 173 -2.99 0.07 -29.92
C HIS A 173 -2.39 -0.07 -31.33
N LEU A 174 -1.70 0.94 -31.84
CA LEU A 174 -1.05 0.88 -33.16
C LEU A 174 0.39 0.37 -33.09
N SER A 175 0.94 0.19 -31.91
CA SER A 175 2.39 -0.06 -31.72
C SER A 175 2.68 -1.19 -30.75
N LEU A 176 1.76 -2.16 -30.65
CA LEU A 176 1.87 -3.29 -29.70
C LEU A 176 3.18 -4.06 -29.88
N ASN A 177 3.48 -4.46 -31.11
CA ASN A 177 4.69 -5.22 -31.42
C ASN A 177 5.98 -4.45 -31.06
N LEU A 178 5.96 -3.12 -31.20
CA LEU A 178 7.11 -2.28 -30.87
C LEU A 178 7.31 -2.16 -29.35
N ILE A 179 6.22 -2.13 -28.60
CA ILE A 179 6.26 -2.15 -27.14
C ILE A 179 6.81 -3.50 -26.63
N ASP A 180 6.34 -4.61 -27.20
CA ASP A 180 6.80 -5.96 -26.84
C ASP A 180 8.29 -6.14 -27.14
N VAL A 181 8.72 -5.80 -28.36
CA VAL A 181 10.14 -5.87 -28.74
C VAL A 181 11.01 -4.98 -27.82
N SER A 182 10.55 -3.77 -27.51
CA SER A 182 11.30 -2.88 -26.61
C SER A 182 11.34 -3.41 -25.17
N ASN A 183 10.26 -4.05 -24.72
CA ASN A 183 10.19 -4.68 -23.39
C ASN A 183 11.16 -5.87 -23.29
N ASP A 184 11.33 -6.65 -24.35
CA ASP A 184 12.28 -7.77 -24.41
C ASP A 184 13.72 -7.28 -24.54
N LEU A 185 13.94 -6.23 -25.33
CA LEU A 185 15.26 -5.69 -25.60
C LEU A 185 15.91 -5.03 -24.37
N LYS A 186 15.13 -4.43 -23.49
CA LYS A 186 15.63 -3.69 -22.30
C LYS A 186 16.38 -4.55 -21.29
N LYS A 187 16.19 -5.90 -21.26
CA LYS A 187 16.89 -6.86 -20.38
C LYS A 187 16.99 -6.42 -18.91
N GLY A 188 15.92 -5.83 -18.36
CA GLY A 188 15.91 -5.29 -16.99
C GLY A 188 16.45 -3.87 -16.85
N GLY A 189 16.71 -3.17 -17.96
CA GLY A 189 16.91 -1.73 -18.01
C GLY A 189 15.62 -0.94 -17.92
N LEU A 190 15.70 0.37 -18.10
CA LEU A 190 14.55 1.26 -18.09
C LEU A 190 13.89 1.30 -19.47
N LEU A 191 12.55 1.22 -19.49
CA LEU A 191 11.74 1.51 -20.67
C LEU A 191 10.84 2.69 -20.33
N ILE A 192 10.99 3.75 -21.09
CA ILE A 192 10.17 4.96 -20.98
C ILE A 192 9.35 5.08 -22.27
N ILE A 193 8.04 5.12 -22.14
CA ILE A 193 7.12 5.38 -23.25
C ILE A 193 6.77 6.84 -23.21
N GLY A 194 7.24 7.57 -24.22
CA GLY A 194 6.99 9.01 -24.39
C GLY A 194 5.87 9.27 -25.38
N ASN A 195 4.93 10.13 -25.00
CA ASN A 195 3.89 10.62 -25.89
C ASN A 195 3.87 12.16 -25.88
N VAL A 196 3.53 12.77 -27.02
CA VAL A 196 3.47 14.22 -27.17
C VAL A 196 2.10 14.62 -27.69
N ILE A 197 1.38 15.43 -26.90
CA ILE A 197 0.16 16.12 -27.36
C ILE A 197 0.57 17.45 -28.00
N ARG A 198 0.18 17.65 -29.24
CA ARG A 198 0.40 18.92 -29.92
C ARG A 198 -0.60 19.96 -29.43
N GLY A 199 -0.12 21.09 -28.96
CA GLY A 199 -0.96 22.19 -28.52
C GLY A 199 -0.27 23.12 -27.54
N THR A 200 -1.01 24.15 -27.14
CA THR A 200 -0.68 25.01 -26.01
C THR A 200 -1.29 24.42 -24.71
N PRO A 201 -0.72 24.68 -23.55
CA PRO A 201 -1.22 24.14 -22.28
C PRO A 201 -2.50 24.84 -21.82
N ASP A 202 -3.62 24.50 -22.45
CA ASP A 202 -4.96 25.01 -22.13
C ASP A 202 -5.73 23.99 -21.25
N ALA A 203 -6.82 24.44 -20.61
CA ALA A 203 -7.64 23.58 -19.74
C ALA A 203 -8.20 22.35 -20.47
N ASN A 204 -8.56 22.46 -21.75
CA ASN A 204 -9.04 21.35 -22.57
C ASN A 204 -7.93 20.31 -22.84
N VAL A 205 -6.71 20.78 -23.06
CA VAL A 205 -5.54 19.92 -23.25
C VAL A 205 -5.14 19.25 -21.95
N ALA A 206 -5.32 19.91 -20.80
CA ALA A 206 -5.10 19.30 -19.47
C ALA A 206 -6.07 18.14 -19.21
N ALA A 207 -7.36 18.30 -19.54
CA ALA A 207 -8.35 17.23 -19.41
C ALA A 207 -8.04 16.05 -20.37
N ALA A 208 -7.70 16.32 -21.61
CA ALA A 208 -7.31 15.32 -22.60
C ALA A 208 -6.03 14.56 -22.15
N SER A 209 -5.07 15.27 -21.58
CA SER A 209 -3.82 14.70 -21.10
C SER A 209 -4.06 13.73 -19.91
N SER A 210 -4.95 14.08 -18.99
CA SER A 210 -5.30 13.20 -17.86
C SER A 210 -5.98 11.92 -18.32
N THR A 211 -6.92 12.00 -19.26
CA THR A 211 -7.62 10.85 -19.85
C THR A 211 -6.65 9.94 -20.61
N LEU A 212 -5.77 10.52 -21.40
CA LEU A 212 -4.76 9.77 -22.16
C LEU A 212 -3.76 9.08 -21.20
N ARG A 213 -3.30 9.79 -20.17
CA ARG A 213 -2.42 9.22 -19.13
C ARG A 213 -3.07 8.03 -18.45
N GLN A 214 -4.34 8.14 -18.09
CA GLN A 214 -5.08 7.02 -17.47
C GLN A 214 -5.22 5.82 -18.40
N SER A 215 -5.49 6.05 -19.69
CA SER A 215 -5.59 4.95 -20.66
C SER A 215 -4.25 4.23 -20.87
N TRP A 216 -3.13 4.96 -20.87
CA TRP A 216 -1.80 4.36 -20.92
C TRP A 216 -1.45 3.56 -19.68
N TYR A 217 -1.75 4.06 -18.48
CA TYR A 217 -1.53 3.30 -17.25
C TYR A 217 -2.38 2.02 -17.18
N ASN A 218 -3.63 2.09 -17.62
CA ASN A 218 -4.49 0.92 -17.70
C ASN A 218 -3.93 -0.12 -18.68
N TYR A 219 -3.46 0.31 -19.85
CA TYR A 219 -2.84 -0.57 -20.84
C TYR A 219 -1.55 -1.21 -20.30
N ILE A 220 -0.63 -0.43 -19.75
CA ILE A 220 0.62 -0.92 -19.17
C ILE A 220 0.35 -1.96 -18.08
N GLY A 221 -0.65 -1.71 -17.23
CA GLY A 221 -1.08 -2.65 -16.19
C GLY A 221 -1.66 -3.95 -16.73
N GLN A 222 -2.54 -3.87 -17.75
CA GLN A 222 -3.16 -5.05 -18.38
C GLN A 222 -2.16 -5.89 -19.17
N ALA A 223 -1.31 -5.24 -19.95
CA ALA A 223 -0.28 -5.88 -20.75
C ALA A 223 0.93 -6.37 -19.92
N LYS A 224 0.96 -6.07 -18.61
CA LYS A 224 2.08 -6.39 -17.69
C LYS A 224 3.45 -5.88 -18.20
N VAL A 225 3.46 -4.80 -18.96
CA VAL A 225 4.67 -4.16 -19.46
C VAL A 225 5.32 -3.38 -18.33
N LYS A 226 6.60 -3.58 -18.08
CA LYS A 226 7.35 -2.83 -17.06
C LYS A 226 7.94 -1.57 -17.69
N ALA A 227 7.15 -0.53 -17.87
CA ALA A 227 7.56 0.74 -18.47
C ALA A 227 7.06 1.93 -17.65
N PHE A 228 7.79 3.03 -17.72
CA PHE A 228 7.31 4.33 -17.26
C PHE A 228 6.62 5.04 -18.43
N PHE A 229 5.57 5.77 -18.14
CA PHE A 229 4.86 6.57 -19.14
C PHE A 229 5.01 8.05 -18.84
N GLU A 230 5.53 8.79 -19.81
CA GLU A 230 5.66 10.24 -19.74
C GLU A 230 4.93 10.92 -20.90
N LEU A 231 4.24 12.00 -20.57
CA LEU A 231 3.42 12.77 -21.48
C LEU A 231 3.87 14.24 -21.46
N CYS A 232 4.18 14.77 -22.63
CA CYS A 232 4.54 16.17 -22.82
C CYS A 232 3.52 16.89 -23.72
N VAL A 233 3.16 18.11 -23.37
CA VAL A 233 2.40 19.01 -24.23
C VAL A 233 3.37 19.98 -24.88
N ALA A 234 3.38 20.05 -26.21
CA ALA A 234 4.31 20.90 -26.94
C ALA A 234 3.70 21.38 -28.28
N PRO A 235 4.16 22.52 -28.84
CA PRO A 235 3.67 23.04 -30.12
C PRO A 235 3.99 22.11 -31.29
N SER A 236 5.05 21.30 -31.18
CA SER A 236 5.40 20.31 -32.20
C SER A 236 5.93 19.02 -31.53
N CYS A 237 5.79 17.87 -32.22
CA CYS A 237 6.32 16.61 -31.74
C CYS A 237 7.83 16.65 -31.49
N ARG A 238 8.59 17.32 -32.35
CA ARG A 238 10.04 17.45 -32.21
C ARG A 238 10.42 18.15 -30.90
N VAL A 239 9.78 19.26 -30.59
CA VAL A 239 10.01 20.01 -29.34
C VAL A 239 9.58 19.17 -28.15
N GLY A 240 8.43 18.46 -28.22
CA GLY A 240 7.96 17.63 -27.15
C GLY A 240 8.89 16.45 -26.83
N PHE A 241 9.38 15.74 -27.83
CA PHE A 241 10.34 14.66 -27.61
C PHE A 241 11.71 15.17 -27.15
N ASN A 242 12.18 16.32 -27.61
CA ASN A 242 13.38 16.92 -27.05
C ASN A 242 13.21 17.25 -25.56
N ASN A 243 12.07 17.79 -25.16
CA ASN A 243 11.78 18.07 -23.76
C ASN A 243 11.74 16.79 -22.92
N LEU A 244 11.13 15.71 -23.45
CA LEU A 244 11.09 14.40 -22.79
C LEU A 244 12.48 13.73 -22.66
N MET A 245 13.40 14.01 -23.58
CA MET A 245 14.77 13.49 -23.50
C MET A 245 15.64 14.27 -22.51
N LEU A 246 15.27 15.52 -22.19
CA LEU A 246 16.02 16.39 -21.29
C LEU A 246 15.48 16.38 -19.86
N SER A 247 14.27 15.84 -19.63
CA SER A 247 13.65 15.68 -18.31
C SER A 247 14.10 14.42 -17.62
#